data_522ce58c1199c475c9f69392b86c2e9f
#
_entry.id   522ce58c1199c475c9f69392b86c2e9f
#
_cell.length_a   1.000
_cell.length_b   1.000
_cell.length_c   1.000
_cell.angle_alpha   90.00
_cell.angle_beta   90.00
_cell.angle_gamma   90.00
#
_symmetry.space_group_name_H-M   'P 1'
#
loop_
_entity.id
_entity.type
_entity.pdbx_description
1 polymer ?
#
loop_
_entity_poly.entity_id
_entity_poly.type
_entity_poly.pdbx_seq_one_letter_code
_entity_poly.pdbx_strand_id
1 'polypeptide(L)'
;MRFFNTEGPVNRREHYCLSPLDRFDLDEILTLIQRKKYFLLHAPRQTGKTTCLLALVDCLNELGTYRALYANIEGAQAARENVREGIGAVVHAIAGQAKWRLRESGTEKLAKSVLEEKPPLVALDEFLTAWCAPADKPTVLLLDEADALVGDTLISLPRQLRAGYPKRPELFPQSVVLCGVRDIRDYRIHSSAEKAVVTGGSAFNIKAASLRLGDFTREDVFGLLRQHTEETGQIFEPDAAELVWEYTRGQPWLVNALAYEVCFRMKENRDRTRSVTADMIFGAKERLIRERVTRRQAICG
;
A
#
# COMPACT_ATOMS: atom_id res chain seq x y z
N MET A 1 -23.31 -11.99 4.61
CA MET A 1 -23.53 -11.07 3.47
C MET A 1 -22.33 -10.13 3.38
N ARG A 2 -21.68 -10.11 2.24
CA ARG A 2 -20.54 -9.19 1.97
C ARG A 2 -21.04 -7.77 1.74
N PHE A 3 -20.13 -6.81 1.78
CA PHE A 3 -20.43 -5.39 1.53
C PHE A 3 -19.28 -4.70 0.80
N PHE A 4 -19.52 -3.48 0.27
CA PHE A 4 -18.50 -2.67 -0.39
C PHE A 4 -17.59 -2.03 0.66
N ASN A 5 -16.29 -2.26 0.56
CA ASN A 5 -15.30 -1.80 1.54
C ASN A 5 -14.97 -0.32 1.39
N THR A 6 -15.13 0.45 2.47
CA THR A 6 -14.79 1.87 2.53
C THR A 6 -13.60 2.20 3.43
N GLU A 7 -13.10 1.20 4.20
CA GLU A 7 -12.04 1.40 5.20
C GLU A 7 -11.08 0.21 5.25
N GLY A 8 -9.80 0.49 5.35
CA GLY A 8 -8.76 -0.53 5.49
C GLY A 8 -8.57 -1.46 4.29
N PRO A 9 -7.70 -2.47 4.42
CA PRO A 9 -7.47 -3.47 3.37
C PRO A 9 -8.71 -4.35 3.14
N VAL A 10 -8.87 -4.80 1.90
CA VAL A 10 -10.00 -5.66 1.51
C VAL A 10 -9.84 -7.06 2.11
N ASN A 11 -10.92 -7.58 2.68
CA ASN A 11 -11.08 -8.97 3.12
C ASN A 11 -12.10 -9.67 2.22
N ARG A 12 -11.70 -10.66 1.43
CA ARG A 12 -12.57 -11.39 0.49
C ARG A 12 -13.75 -12.11 1.13
N ARG A 13 -13.67 -12.42 2.43
CA ARG A 13 -14.77 -13.08 3.15
C ARG A 13 -15.88 -12.12 3.53
N GLU A 14 -15.55 -10.84 3.67
CA GLU A 14 -16.45 -9.80 4.17
C GLU A 14 -16.83 -8.77 3.09
N HIS A 15 -15.96 -8.60 2.08
CA HIS A 15 -16.12 -7.54 1.10
C HIS A 15 -16.33 -8.08 -0.32
N TYR A 16 -17.11 -7.36 -1.13
CA TYR A 16 -17.04 -7.50 -2.57
C TYR A 16 -15.68 -7.02 -3.02
N CYS A 17 -14.98 -7.80 -3.85
CA CYS A 17 -13.64 -7.46 -4.26
C CYS A 17 -13.26 -8.07 -5.61
N LEU A 18 -12.40 -7.36 -6.31
CA LEU A 18 -11.70 -7.83 -7.50
C LEU A 18 -10.38 -8.50 -7.09
N SER A 19 -9.76 -9.21 -8.02
CA SER A 19 -8.41 -9.74 -7.79
C SER A 19 -7.41 -8.58 -7.65
N PRO A 20 -6.72 -8.43 -6.49
CA PRO A 20 -5.78 -7.33 -6.35
C PRO A 20 -4.55 -7.46 -7.27
N LEU A 21 -4.22 -8.68 -7.70
CA LEU A 21 -3.07 -8.93 -8.57
C LEU A 21 -3.31 -8.52 -10.02
N ASP A 22 -4.57 -8.44 -10.46
CA ASP A 22 -4.93 -8.00 -11.82
C ASP A 22 -4.80 -6.46 -11.99
N ARG A 23 -4.47 -5.75 -10.89
CA ARG A 23 -4.33 -4.29 -10.85
C ARG A 23 -2.96 -3.79 -11.33
N PHE A 24 -2.01 -4.67 -11.56
CA PHE A 24 -0.67 -4.36 -12.06
C PHE A 24 -0.18 -5.49 -12.96
N ASP A 25 0.85 -5.21 -13.74
CA ASP A 25 1.54 -6.24 -14.52
C ASP A 25 2.35 -7.15 -13.57
N LEU A 26 1.73 -8.28 -13.19
CA LEU A 26 2.35 -9.23 -12.27
C LEU A 26 3.63 -9.85 -12.87
N ASP A 27 3.65 -10.11 -14.18
CA ASP A 27 4.81 -10.70 -14.86
C ASP A 27 6.00 -9.73 -14.86
N GLU A 28 5.73 -8.43 -15.04
CA GLU A 28 6.76 -7.40 -14.91
C GLU A 28 7.33 -7.36 -13.49
N ILE A 29 6.46 -7.39 -12.47
CA ILE A 29 6.86 -7.39 -11.06
C ILE A 29 7.71 -8.62 -10.72
N LEU A 30 7.27 -9.82 -11.13
CA LEU A 30 8.02 -11.05 -10.91
C LEU A 30 9.37 -11.02 -11.62
N THR A 31 9.43 -10.47 -12.83
CA THR A 31 10.68 -10.27 -13.57
C THR A 31 11.63 -9.33 -12.85
N LEU A 32 11.14 -8.21 -12.31
CA LEU A 32 11.95 -7.29 -11.52
C LEU A 32 12.51 -7.94 -10.26
N ILE A 33 11.69 -8.73 -9.54
CA ILE A 33 12.11 -9.47 -8.35
C ILE A 33 13.17 -10.52 -8.71
N GLN A 34 12.96 -11.31 -9.77
CA GLN A 34 13.91 -12.32 -10.24
C GLN A 34 15.26 -11.70 -10.63
N ARG A 35 15.22 -10.51 -11.25
CA ARG A 35 16.42 -9.74 -11.64
C ARG A 35 17.04 -8.97 -10.47
N LYS A 36 16.61 -9.22 -9.25
CA LYS A 36 17.11 -8.58 -8.02
C LYS A 36 17.02 -7.04 -8.07
N LYS A 37 15.93 -6.51 -8.65
CA LYS A 37 15.74 -5.07 -8.78
C LYS A 37 14.99 -4.52 -7.59
N TYR A 38 15.36 -3.29 -7.18
CA TYR A 38 14.54 -2.49 -6.30
C TYR A 38 13.67 -1.57 -7.16
N PHE A 39 12.41 -1.45 -6.82
CA PHE A 39 11.48 -0.67 -7.62
C PHE A 39 10.42 0.01 -6.74
N LEU A 40 9.74 0.98 -7.34
CA LEU A 40 8.68 1.74 -6.71
C LEU A 40 7.33 1.31 -7.27
N LEU A 41 6.37 1.10 -6.38
CA LEU A 41 4.96 1.02 -6.71
C LEU A 41 4.26 2.25 -6.16
N HIS A 42 3.57 3.01 -7.00
CA HIS A 42 2.90 4.22 -6.55
C HIS A 42 1.47 4.33 -7.06
N ALA A 43 0.61 4.96 -6.26
CA ALA A 43 -0.74 5.32 -6.67
C ALA A 43 -1.31 6.37 -5.70
N PRO A 44 -2.31 7.14 -6.11
CA PRO A 44 -3.02 8.06 -5.22
C PRO A 44 -3.53 7.37 -3.95
N ARG A 45 -3.90 8.18 -2.95
CA ARG A 45 -4.52 7.63 -1.73
C ARG A 45 -5.83 6.91 -2.06
N GLN A 46 -6.18 5.91 -1.25
CA GLN A 46 -7.43 5.16 -1.34
C GLN A 46 -7.63 4.38 -2.66
N THR A 47 -6.54 4.01 -3.33
CA THR A 47 -6.56 3.17 -4.53
C THR A 47 -6.37 1.68 -4.26
N GLY A 48 -6.27 1.26 -3.00
CA GLY A 48 -6.09 -0.14 -2.63
C GLY A 48 -4.63 -0.64 -2.68
N LYS A 49 -3.63 0.27 -2.59
CA LYS A 49 -2.20 -0.09 -2.57
C LYS A 49 -1.89 -1.21 -1.58
N THR A 50 -2.24 -1.00 -0.32
CA THR A 50 -1.99 -1.97 0.76
C THR A 50 -2.61 -3.34 0.45
N THR A 51 -3.83 -3.38 -0.08
CA THR A 51 -4.48 -4.65 -0.49
C THR A 51 -3.67 -5.37 -1.58
N CYS A 52 -3.17 -4.63 -2.58
CA CYS A 52 -2.36 -5.19 -3.65
C CYS A 52 -1.00 -5.68 -3.15
N LEU A 53 -0.35 -4.93 -2.25
CA LEU A 53 0.93 -5.35 -1.64
C LEU A 53 0.76 -6.62 -0.80
N LEU A 54 -0.31 -6.71 0.00
CA LEU A 54 -0.60 -7.90 0.80
C LEU A 54 -0.85 -9.12 -0.08
N ALA A 55 -1.64 -8.96 -1.16
CA ALA A 55 -1.87 -10.03 -2.12
C ALA A 55 -0.57 -10.46 -2.85
N LEU A 56 0.32 -9.51 -3.16
CA LEU A 56 1.61 -9.81 -3.75
C LEU A 56 2.52 -10.60 -2.79
N VAL A 57 2.54 -10.23 -1.50
CA VAL A 57 3.27 -10.99 -0.47
C VAL A 57 2.75 -12.41 -0.35
N ASP A 58 1.43 -12.59 -0.32
CA ASP A 58 0.82 -13.92 -0.24
C ASP A 58 1.18 -14.75 -1.47
N CYS A 59 1.06 -14.19 -2.67
CA CYS A 59 1.45 -14.82 -3.93
C CYS A 59 2.93 -15.24 -3.94
N LEU A 60 3.85 -14.35 -3.55
CA LEU A 60 5.29 -14.65 -3.51
C LEU A 60 5.63 -15.77 -2.51
N ASN A 61 4.96 -15.79 -1.36
CA ASN A 61 5.14 -16.85 -0.37
C ASN A 61 4.52 -18.18 -0.81
N GLU A 62 3.37 -18.16 -1.50
CA GLU A 62 2.74 -19.35 -2.09
C GLU A 62 3.57 -19.97 -3.21
N LEU A 63 4.27 -19.17 -4.01
CA LEU A 63 5.24 -19.67 -5.00
C LEU A 63 6.37 -20.49 -4.37
N GLY A 64 6.62 -20.31 -3.08
CA GLY A 64 7.61 -21.07 -2.33
C GLY A 64 9.09 -20.75 -2.65
N THR A 65 9.36 -19.91 -3.66
CA THR A 65 10.71 -19.51 -4.08
C THR A 65 11.28 -18.40 -3.20
N TYR A 66 10.43 -17.55 -2.66
CA TYR A 66 10.81 -16.37 -1.90
C TYR A 66 10.27 -16.42 -0.47
N ARG A 67 10.89 -15.63 0.40
CA ARG A 67 10.40 -15.23 1.70
C ARG A 67 9.98 -13.76 1.60
N ALA A 68 8.71 -13.49 1.39
CA ALA A 68 8.19 -12.14 1.21
C ALA A 68 7.60 -11.58 2.51
N LEU A 69 7.90 -10.32 2.79
CA LEU A 69 7.41 -9.60 3.96
C LEU A 69 6.90 -8.21 3.58
N TYR A 70 5.72 -7.86 4.07
CA TYR A 70 5.14 -6.52 4.03
C TYR A 70 5.39 -5.81 5.37
N ALA A 71 5.79 -4.53 5.31
CA ALA A 71 5.84 -3.67 6.50
C ALA A 71 5.33 -2.26 6.13
N ASN A 72 4.40 -1.73 6.94
CA ASN A 72 3.99 -0.34 6.87
C ASN A 72 4.95 0.49 7.73
N ILE A 73 5.56 1.53 7.14
CA ILE A 73 6.53 2.38 7.81
C ILE A 73 6.02 3.80 8.09
N GLU A 74 4.70 4.02 7.96
CA GLU A 74 4.07 5.30 8.25
C GLU A 74 4.38 5.82 9.68
N GLY A 75 4.51 4.92 10.65
CA GLY A 75 4.84 5.26 12.04
C GLY A 75 6.16 6.03 12.20
N ALA A 76 7.07 5.93 11.23
CA ALA A 76 8.31 6.70 11.22
C ALA A 76 8.11 8.19 10.81
N GLN A 77 6.92 8.59 10.36
CA GLN A 77 6.61 9.97 9.98
C GLN A 77 6.84 10.98 11.11
N ALA A 78 6.49 10.59 12.33
CA ALA A 78 6.62 11.45 13.51
C ALA A 78 8.07 11.81 13.86
N ALA A 79 9.03 10.96 13.47
CA ALA A 79 10.45 11.18 13.70
C ALA A 79 11.03 12.32 12.84
N ARG A 80 10.37 12.67 11.73
CA ARG A 80 10.79 13.73 10.78
C ARG A 80 12.26 13.58 10.39
N GLU A 81 13.11 14.52 10.81
CA GLU A 81 14.54 14.60 10.49
C GLU A 81 15.41 13.78 11.46
N ASN A 82 14.84 13.26 12.54
CA ASN A 82 15.56 12.46 13.52
C ASN A 82 15.80 11.05 12.96
N VAL A 83 16.95 10.86 12.33
CA VAL A 83 17.34 9.59 11.69
C VAL A 83 17.35 8.42 12.69
N ARG A 84 17.75 8.65 13.96
CA ARG A 84 17.76 7.59 14.97
C ARG A 84 16.36 7.06 15.24
N GLU A 85 15.41 7.94 15.46
CA GLU A 85 14.02 7.54 15.71
C GLU A 85 13.35 7.00 14.44
N GLY A 86 13.56 7.65 13.30
CA GLY A 86 12.94 7.26 12.04
C GLY A 86 13.42 5.89 11.54
N ILE A 87 14.72 5.66 11.50
CA ILE A 87 15.27 4.34 11.13
C ILE A 87 14.92 3.31 12.20
N GLY A 88 14.93 3.68 13.48
CA GLY A 88 14.47 2.81 14.56
C GLY A 88 13.03 2.33 14.38
N ALA A 89 12.11 3.25 14.02
CA ALA A 89 10.72 2.91 13.74
C ALA A 89 10.59 1.97 12.52
N VAL A 90 11.37 2.20 11.46
CA VAL A 90 11.40 1.30 10.27
C VAL A 90 11.88 -0.10 10.67
N VAL A 91 12.97 -0.21 11.42
CA VAL A 91 13.51 -1.49 11.88
C VAL A 91 12.48 -2.22 12.75
N HIS A 92 11.85 -1.53 13.70
CA HIS A 92 10.80 -2.13 14.54
C HIS A 92 9.57 -2.57 13.73
N ALA A 93 9.16 -1.80 12.73
CA ALA A 93 8.05 -2.17 11.85
C ALA A 93 8.35 -3.49 11.11
N ILE A 94 9.55 -3.62 10.53
CA ILE A 94 9.97 -4.84 9.84
C ILE A 94 10.05 -6.02 10.83
N ALA A 95 10.70 -5.83 11.98
CA ALA A 95 10.86 -6.89 12.98
C ALA A 95 9.52 -7.40 13.54
N GLY A 96 8.60 -6.49 13.83
CA GLY A 96 7.25 -6.82 14.30
C GLY A 96 6.45 -7.61 13.25
N GLN A 97 6.53 -7.21 11.98
CA GLN A 97 5.88 -7.94 10.89
C GLN A 97 6.51 -9.32 10.65
N ALA A 98 7.83 -9.44 10.73
CA ALA A 98 8.54 -10.73 10.62
C ALA A 98 8.11 -11.70 11.73
N LYS A 99 8.04 -11.22 12.96
CA LYS A 99 7.53 -12.02 14.10
C LYS A 99 6.09 -12.49 13.84
N TRP A 100 5.23 -11.60 13.40
CA TRP A 100 3.80 -11.92 13.27
C TRP A 100 3.49 -12.75 12.02
N ARG A 101 3.99 -12.37 10.84
CA ARG A 101 3.66 -13.03 9.57
C ARG A 101 4.54 -14.25 9.27
N LEU A 102 5.84 -14.16 9.56
CA LEU A 102 6.80 -15.24 9.30
C LEU A 102 7.02 -16.12 10.54
N ARG A 103 6.42 -15.76 11.69
CA ARG A 103 6.56 -16.48 12.97
C ARG A 103 8.00 -16.55 13.49
N GLU A 104 8.80 -15.54 13.19
CA GLU A 104 10.21 -15.44 13.57
C GLU A 104 10.35 -14.76 14.93
N SER A 105 10.39 -15.52 16.00
CA SER A 105 10.38 -15.01 17.39
C SER A 105 11.63 -14.21 17.81
N GLY A 106 12.75 -14.35 17.08
CA GLY A 106 14.02 -13.66 17.40
C GLY A 106 14.17 -12.26 16.84
N THR A 107 13.34 -11.85 15.89
CA THR A 107 13.54 -10.61 15.11
C THR A 107 13.41 -9.33 15.94
N GLU A 108 12.51 -9.28 16.91
CA GLU A 108 12.39 -8.11 17.80
C GLU A 108 13.63 -7.97 18.72
N LYS A 109 14.18 -9.08 19.19
CA LYS A 109 15.41 -9.07 19.99
C LYS A 109 16.60 -8.63 19.16
N LEU A 110 16.69 -9.10 17.91
CA LEU A 110 17.70 -8.66 16.95
C LEU A 110 17.59 -7.16 16.68
N ALA A 111 16.38 -6.66 16.42
CA ALA A 111 16.14 -5.24 16.21
C ALA A 111 16.63 -4.39 17.38
N LYS A 112 16.29 -4.79 18.62
CA LYS A 112 16.71 -4.09 19.83
C LYS A 112 18.24 -4.05 19.94
N SER A 113 18.93 -5.20 19.81
CA SER A 113 20.39 -5.29 19.90
C SER A 113 21.07 -4.40 18.85
N VAL A 114 20.62 -4.45 17.59
CA VAL A 114 21.20 -3.62 16.52
C VAL A 114 20.99 -2.12 16.78
N LEU A 115 19.82 -1.70 17.23
CA LEU A 115 19.51 -0.29 17.47
C LEU A 115 20.26 0.26 18.71
N GLU A 116 20.60 -0.58 19.69
CA GLU A 116 21.44 -0.22 20.84
C GLU A 116 22.92 -0.14 20.48
N GLU A 117 23.44 -1.08 19.67
CA GLU A 117 24.86 -1.23 19.39
C GLU A 117 25.36 -0.43 18.18
N LYS A 118 24.48 -0.17 17.19
CA LYS A 118 24.91 0.41 15.90
C LYS A 118 24.47 1.86 15.73
N PRO A 119 25.30 2.68 15.05
CA PRO A 119 24.91 4.02 14.68
C PRO A 119 23.65 4.04 13.78
N PRO A 120 22.78 5.06 13.90
CA PRO A 120 21.53 5.15 13.12
C PRO A 120 21.70 5.08 11.60
N LEU A 121 22.85 5.57 11.11
CA LEU A 121 23.16 5.63 9.67
C LEU A 121 23.48 4.27 9.04
N VAL A 122 23.64 3.22 9.85
CA VAL A 122 23.92 1.83 9.39
C VAL A 122 22.99 0.80 10.02
N ALA A 123 22.14 1.21 10.98
CA ALA A 123 21.33 0.29 11.76
C ALA A 123 20.37 -0.55 10.92
N LEU A 124 19.76 0.04 9.87
CA LEU A 124 18.87 -0.70 8.97
C LEU A 124 19.66 -1.70 8.11
N ASP A 125 20.82 -1.31 7.57
CA ASP A 125 21.68 -2.21 6.80
C ASP A 125 22.15 -3.41 7.63
N GLU A 126 22.61 -3.16 8.86
CA GLU A 126 23.06 -4.20 9.80
C GLU A 126 21.90 -5.12 10.20
N PHE A 127 20.73 -4.55 10.52
CA PHE A 127 19.54 -5.34 10.85
C PHE A 127 19.11 -6.23 9.68
N LEU A 128 18.99 -5.69 8.47
CA LEU A 128 18.59 -6.46 7.29
C LEU A 128 19.62 -7.54 6.96
N THR A 129 20.91 -7.26 7.14
CA THR A 129 21.98 -8.23 6.94
C THR A 129 21.86 -9.41 7.94
N ALA A 130 21.73 -9.12 9.22
CA ALA A 130 21.60 -10.15 10.24
C ALA A 130 20.29 -10.92 10.15
N TRP A 131 19.20 -10.25 9.73
CA TRP A 131 17.89 -10.88 9.57
C TRP A 131 17.81 -11.79 8.33
N CYS A 132 18.50 -11.45 7.25
CA CYS A 132 18.50 -12.28 6.04
C CYS A 132 19.49 -13.46 6.12
N ALA A 133 20.56 -13.34 6.89
CA ALA A 133 21.62 -14.36 6.97
C ALA A 133 21.13 -15.79 7.28
N PRO A 134 20.19 -16.03 8.24
CA PRO A 134 19.69 -17.36 8.54
C PRO A 134 18.54 -17.81 7.61
N ALA A 135 18.15 -17.01 6.62
CA ALA A 135 17.00 -17.32 5.77
C ALA A 135 17.34 -18.43 4.77
N ASP A 136 16.44 -19.39 4.65
CA ASP A 136 16.52 -20.51 3.69
C ASP A 136 16.15 -20.10 2.26
N LYS A 137 15.50 -18.95 2.10
CA LYS A 137 15.02 -18.41 0.82
C LYS A 137 15.36 -16.94 0.67
N PRO A 138 15.57 -16.47 -0.58
CA PRO A 138 15.77 -15.05 -0.83
C PRO A 138 14.61 -14.20 -0.32
N THR A 139 14.94 -13.13 0.41
CA THR A 139 13.94 -12.25 1.01
C THR A 139 13.48 -11.17 0.01
N VAL A 140 12.18 -10.96 -0.08
CA VAL A 140 11.55 -9.83 -0.78
C VAL A 140 10.85 -8.95 0.24
N LEU A 141 11.25 -7.69 0.34
CA LEU A 141 10.73 -6.75 1.33
C LEU A 141 9.85 -5.69 0.66
N LEU A 142 8.60 -5.58 1.11
CA LEU A 142 7.65 -4.57 0.64
C LEU A 142 7.43 -3.54 1.75
N LEU A 143 7.85 -2.29 1.50
CA LEU A 143 7.73 -1.17 2.44
C LEU A 143 6.62 -0.22 1.96
N ASP A 144 5.51 -0.19 2.68
CA ASP A 144 4.36 0.67 2.39
C ASP A 144 4.48 2.01 3.13
N GLU A 145 3.87 3.05 2.54
CA GLU A 145 3.91 4.43 3.03
C GLU A 145 5.35 4.99 3.14
N ALA A 146 6.22 4.63 2.17
CA ALA A 146 7.60 5.10 2.16
C ALA A 146 7.72 6.63 2.01
N ASP A 147 6.69 7.27 1.48
CA ASP A 147 6.57 8.72 1.35
C ASP A 147 6.09 9.43 2.63
N ALA A 148 5.77 8.69 3.68
CA ALA A 148 5.56 9.26 5.00
C ALA A 148 6.87 9.77 5.62
N LEU A 149 8.02 9.21 5.21
CA LEU A 149 9.32 9.68 5.66
C LEU A 149 9.66 11.05 5.08
N VAL A 150 10.31 11.89 5.88
CA VAL A 150 10.72 13.25 5.47
C VAL A 150 12.16 13.54 5.87
N GLY A 151 12.77 14.56 5.24
CA GLY A 151 14.11 15.05 5.57
C GLY A 151 15.19 13.97 5.51
N ASP A 152 16.07 13.99 6.50
CA ASP A 152 17.25 13.11 6.54
C ASP A 152 16.89 11.63 6.74
N THR A 153 15.76 11.32 7.37
CA THR A 153 15.26 9.94 7.48
C THR A 153 14.90 9.38 6.10
N LEU A 154 14.22 10.16 5.25
CA LEU A 154 13.88 9.77 3.88
C LEU A 154 15.14 9.57 3.01
N ILE A 155 16.21 10.32 3.26
CA ILE A 155 17.51 10.17 2.56
C ILE A 155 18.26 8.93 3.08
N SER A 156 18.19 8.67 4.39
CA SER A 156 18.93 7.59 5.04
C SER A 156 18.43 6.20 4.61
N LEU A 157 17.11 6.03 4.49
CA LEU A 157 16.50 4.74 4.10
C LEU A 157 17.09 4.19 2.78
N PRO A 158 17.01 4.88 1.63
CA PRO A 158 17.54 4.34 0.37
C PRO A 158 19.06 4.20 0.38
N ARG A 159 19.80 5.06 1.12
CA ARG A 159 21.26 4.93 1.24
C ARG A 159 21.65 3.64 1.93
N GLN A 160 20.97 3.27 3.03
CA GLN A 160 21.21 2.02 3.74
C GLN A 160 20.77 0.80 2.92
N LEU A 161 19.64 0.88 2.21
CA LEU A 161 19.24 -0.17 1.26
C LEU A 161 20.26 -0.37 0.14
N ARG A 162 20.87 0.70 -0.35
CA ARG A 162 21.92 0.65 -1.38
C ARG A 162 23.22 0.03 -0.86
N ALA A 163 23.61 0.30 0.38
CA ALA A 163 24.79 -0.28 0.99
C ALA A 163 24.72 -1.83 1.02
N GLY A 164 23.52 -2.39 1.16
CA GLY A 164 23.29 -3.84 1.13
C GLY A 164 23.34 -4.50 -0.25
N TYR A 165 23.43 -3.75 -1.36
CA TYR A 165 23.41 -4.32 -2.73
C TYR A 165 24.41 -5.47 -2.97
N PRO A 166 25.70 -5.35 -2.57
CA PRO A 166 26.67 -6.42 -2.78
C PRO A 166 26.39 -7.70 -1.99
N LYS A 167 25.56 -7.61 -0.95
CA LYS A 167 25.23 -8.72 -0.03
C LYS A 167 24.06 -9.59 -0.53
N ARG A 168 23.36 -9.17 -1.61
CA ARG A 168 22.17 -9.87 -2.16
C ARG A 168 22.53 -11.10 -2.98
N PRO A 169 21.71 -12.14 -2.97
CA PRO A 169 20.49 -12.31 -2.19
C PRO A 169 20.72 -12.98 -0.84
N GLU A 170 21.96 -13.39 -0.53
CA GLU A 170 22.31 -14.31 0.56
C GLU A 170 22.16 -13.65 1.94
N LEU A 171 22.64 -12.42 2.06
CA LEU A 171 22.72 -11.70 3.34
C LEU A 171 21.87 -10.41 3.36
N PHE A 172 21.08 -10.18 2.32
CA PHE A 172 20.28 -8.95 2.21
C PHE A 172 19.06 -9.18 1.33
N PRO A 173 17.95 -8.39 1.49
CA PRO A 173 16.78 -8.57 0.66
C PRO A 173 17.12 -8.56 -0.84
N GLN A 174 16.75 -9.63 -1.54
CA GLN A 174 16.98 -9.76 -2.99
C GLN A 174 16.33 -8.62 -3.75
N SER A 175 15.10 -8.24 -3.35
CA SER A 175 14.34 -7.15 -3.92
C SER A 175 13.65 -6.35 -2.82
N VAL A 176 13.53 -5.04 -3.04
CA VAL A 176 12.75 -4.14 -2.18
C VAL A 176 11.74 -3.40 -3.04
N VAL A 177 10.48 -3.48 -2.66
CA VAL A 177 9.39 -2.71 -3.23
C VAL A 177 9.07 -1.55 -2.28
N LEU A 178 9.34 -0.33 -2.72
CA LEU A 178 8.91 0.86 -2.00
C LEU A 178 7.52 1.25 -2.51
N CYS A 179 6.59 1.52 -1.61
CA CYS A 179 5.25 1.95 -1.99
C CYS A 179 4.91 3.32 -1.39
N GLY A 180 4.26 4.16 -2.19
CA GLY A 180 3.87 5.51 -1.79
C GLY A 180 2.80 6.12 -2.69
N VAL A 181 2.48 7.41 -2.44
CA VAL A 181 1.45 8.15 -3.18
C VAL A 181 1.98 8.66 -4.52
N ARG A 182 3.27 9.01 -4.60
CA ARG A 182 3.91 9.63 -5.78
C ARG A 182 5.17 8.88 -6.17
N ASP A 183 5.62 9.12 -7.40
CA ASP A 183 6.99 8.76 -7.75
C ASP A 183 7.97 9.57 -6.86
N ILE A 184 8.91 8.87 -6.24
CA ILE A 184 9.89 9.49 -5.34
C ILE A 184 10.74 10.56 -6.05
N ARG A 185 10.85 10.53 -7.38
CA ARG A 185 11.48 11.59 -8.18
C ARG A 185 10.81 12.95 -8.01
N ASP A 186 9.52 12.96 -7.68
CA ASP A 186 8.73 14.18 -7.51
C ASP A 186 8.91 14.81 -6.13
N TYR A 187 9.63 14.14 -5.22
CA TYR A 187 9.90 14.69 -3.90
C TYR A 187 11.08 15.65 -3.93
N ARG A 188 10.80 16.90 -3.58
CA ARG A 188 11.84 17.87 -3.20
C ARG A 188 12.13 17.68 -1.71
N ILE A 189 13.29 17.14 -1.41
CA ILE A 189 13.71 16.89 -0.03
C ILE A 189 14.47 18.13 0.44
N HIS A 190 13.99 18.78 1.47
CA HIS A 190 14.70 19.84 2.17
C HIS A 190 15.51 19.19 3.29
N SER A 191 16.83 19.19 3.17
CA SER A 191 17.72 18.84 4.27
C SER A 191 17.87 20.06 5.19
N SER A 192 17.60 19.89 6.48
CA SER A 192 17.74 20.95 7.47
C SER A 192 19.18 21.35 7.73
N ALA A 193 20.12 20.40 7.58
CA ALA A 193 21.53 20.64 7.85
C ALA A 193 22.23 21.50 6.79
N GLU A 194 21.83 21.40 5.51
CA GLU A 194 22.53 22.05 4.41
C GLU A 194 21.73 23.16 3.72
N LYS A 195 20.46 23.40 4.10
CA LYS A 195 19.49 24.24 3.36
C LYS A 195 19.44 23.93 1.86
N ALA A 196 19.94 22.74 1.47
CA ALA A 196 20.02 22.30 0.08
C ALA A 196 18.76 21.50 -0.27
N VAL A 197 18.18 21.79 -1.43
CA VAL A 197 17.13 20.96 -2.02
C VAL A 197 17.80 19.75 -2.65
N VAL A 198 17.74 18.59 -1.99
CA VAL A 198 18.14 17.32 -2.60
C VAL A 198 16.98 16.86 -3.48
N THR A 199 17.19 16.88 -4.79
CA THR A 199 16.19 16.30 -5.71
C THR A 199 16.16 14.78 -5.52
N GLY A 200 14.95 14.20 -5.44
CA GLY A 200 14.75 12.76 -5.24
C GLY A 200 15.56 11.87 -6.18
N GLY A 201 15.94 12.38 -7.38
CA GLY A 201 16.72 11.64 -8.37
C GLY A 201 18.09 11.16 -7.87
N SER A 202 18.80 11.91 -7.03
CA SER A 202 20.14 11.49 -6.55
C SER A 202 20.08 10.54 -5.35
N ALA A 203 19.13 10.73 -4.42
CA ALA A 203 18.97 9.88 -3.25
C ALA A 203 18.35 8.52 -3.60
N PHE A 204 17.46 8.50 -4.61
CA PHE A 204 16.70 7.30 -5.01
C PHE A 204 17.20 6.63 -6.30
N ASN A 205 18.44 6.85 -6.69
CA ASN A 205 19.04 6.21 -7.85
C ASN A 205 19.25 4.67 -7.66
N ILE A 206 18.54 4.08 -6.72
CA ILE A 206 18.54 2.63 -6.45
C ILE A 206 17.42 1.89 -7.17
N LYS A 207 16.39 2.60 -7.65
CA LYS A 207 15.23 1.97 -8.29
C LYS A 207 15.46 1.69 -9.76
N ALA A 208 15.08 0.48 -10.18
CA ALA A 208 15.13 0.07 -11.58
C ALA A 208 13.90 0.50 -12.37
N ALA A 209 12.73 0.58 -11.71
CA ALA A 209 11.44 0.90 -12.31
C ALA A 209 10.55 1.67 -11.35
N SER A 210 9.56 2.36 -11.90
CA SER A 210 8.47 3.01 -11.18
C SER A 210 7.17 2.58 -11.82
N LEU A 211 6.39 1.79 -11.11
CA LEU A 211 5.14 1.21 -11.57
C LEU A 211 3.97 1.94 -10.95
N ARG A 212 2.98 2.27 -11.76
CA ARG A 212 1.73 2.86 -11.27
C ARG A 212 0.67 1.79 -11.12
N LEU A 213 0.06 1.71 -9.94
CA LEU A 213 -1.15 0.92 -9.74
C LEU A 213 -2.32 1.64 -10.42
N GLY A 214 -2.98 0.96 -11.36
CA GLY A 214 -4.12 1.50 -12.11
C GLY A 214 -5.40 1.66 -11.27
N ASP A 215 -6.34 2.47 -11.74
CA ASP A 215 -7.71 2.46 -11.24
C ASP A 215 -8.50 1.26 -11.82
N PHE A 216 -9.70 0.98 -11.37
CA PHE A 216 -10.57 -0.05 -11.94
C PHE A 216 -10.94 0.32 -13.38
N THR A 217 -11.00 -0.67 -14.26
CA THR A 217 -11.61 -0.50 -15.58
C THR A 217 -13.13 -0.41 -15.46
N ARG A 218 -13.81 -0.07 -16.54
CA ARG A 218 -15.29 -0.08 -16.59
C ARG A 218 -15.84 -1.47 -16.30
N GLU A 219 -15.22 -2.48 -16.87
CA GLU A 219 -15.55 -3.89 -16.69
C GLU A 219 -15.38 -4.32 -15.23
N ASP A 220 -14.32 -3.86 -14.58
CA ASP A 220 -14.05 -4.08 -13.16
C ASP A 220 -15.16 -3.50 -12.27
N VAL A 221 -15.57 -2.26 -12.54
CA VAL A 221 -16.67 -1.61 -11.80
C VAL A 221 -17.95 -2.42 -11.94
N PHE A 222 -18.33 -2.81 -13.16
CA PHE A 222 -19.51 -3.63 -13.38
C PHE A 222 -19.39 -5.02 -12.75
N GLY A 223 -18.21 -5.63 -12.79
CA GLY A 223 -17.93 -6.90 -12.13
C GLY A 223 -18.10 -6.82 -10.61
N LEU A 224 -17.65 -5.70 -10.01
CA LEU A 224 -17.80 -5.47 -8.57
C LEU A 224 -19.28 -5.29 -8.17
N LEU A 225 -20.06 -4.50 -8.93
CA LEU A 225 -21.48 -4.31 -8.70
C LEU A 225 -22.27 -5.61 -8.89
N ARG A 226 -21.90 -6.42 -9.87
CA ARG A 226 -22.50 -7.73 -10.15
C ARG A 226 -22.38 -8.68 -8.96
N GLN A 227 -21.25 -8.68 -8.22
CA GLN A 227 -21.10 -9.51 -7.01
C GLN A 227 -22.20 -9.22 -5.97
N HIS A 228 -22.61 -7.96 -5.84
CA HIS A 228 -23.73 -7.60 -4.97
C HIS A 228 -25.06 -8.16 -5.50
N THR A 229 -25.32 -8.01 -6.79
CA THR A 229 -26.52 -8.55 -7.45
C THR A 229 -26.59 -10.07 -7.30
N GLU A 230 -25.51 -10.78 -7.54
CA GLU A 230 -25.44 -12.25 -7.43
C GLU A 230 -25.71 -12.74 -6.00
N GLU A 231 -25.25 -12.00 -5.00
CA GLU A 231 -25.44 -12.40 -3.59
C GLU A 231 -26.81 -12.00 -3.02
N THR A 232 -27.36 -10.87 -3.45
CA THR A 232 -28.55 -10.28 -2.81
C THR A 232 -29.81 -10.32 -3.67
N GLY A 233 -29.69 -10.55 -4.98
CA GLY A 233 -30.76 -10.39 -5.95
C GLY A 233 -31.06 -8.95 -6.37
N GLN A 234 -30.46 -7.94 -5.71
CA GLN A 234 -30.68 -6.54 -6.03
C GLN A 234 -29.95 -6.12 -7.32
N ILE A 235 -30.69 -5.74 -8.33
CA ILE A 235 -30.15 -5.42 -9.65
C ILE A 235 -29.76 -3.94 -9.71
N PHE A 236 -28.60 -3.65 -10.24
CA PHE A 236 -28.26 -2.30 -10.73
C PHE A 236 -28.79 -2.15 -12.15
N GLU A 237 -29.64 -1.15 -12.39
CA GLU A 237 -30.08 -0.83 -13.75
C GLU A 237 -28.86 -0.42 -14.60
N PRO A 238 -28.89 -0.65 -15.92
CA PRO A 238 -27.72 -0.39 -16.79
C PRO A 238 -27.19 1.05 -16.71
N ASP A 239 -28.08 2.03 -16.67
CA ASP A 239 -27.77 3.45 -16.53
C ASP A 239 -27.24 3.80 -15.13
N ALA A 240 -27.72 3.13 -14.08
CA ALA A 240 -27.19 3.27 -12.73
C ALA A 240 -25.74 2.77 -12.64
N ALA A 241 -25.45 1.59 -13.21
CA ALA A 241 -24.10 1.07 -13.25
C ALA A 241 -23.15 1.94 -14.07
N GLU A 242 -23.63 2.46 -15.21
CA GLU A 242 -22.87 3.42 -16.04
C GLU A 242 -22.57 4.70 -15.27
N LEU A 243 -23.53 5.23 -14.53
CA LEU A 243 -23.37 6.44 -13.74
C LEU A 243 -22.37 6.27 -12.59
N VAL A 244 -22.27 5.06 -12.00
CA VAL A 244 -21.19 4.75 -11.04
C VAL A 244 -19.83 4.88 -11.72
N TRP A 245 -19.66 4.33 -12.92
CA TRP A 245 -18.43 4.49 -13.69
C TRP A 245 -18.13 5.95 -14.01
N GLU A 246 -19.11 6.68 -14.54
CA GLU A 246 -18.94 8.09 -14.92
C GLU A 246 -18.49 8.97 -13.75
N TYR A 247 -19.09 8.80 -12.56
CA TYR A 247 -18.76 9.60 -11.37
C TYR A 247 -17.44 9.23 -10.73
N THR A 248 -17.01 7.97 -10.85
CA THR A 248 -15.84 7.48 -10.15
C THR A 248 -14.60 7.35 -11.02
N ARG A 249 -14.79 7.18 -12.34
CA ARG A 249 -13.74 6.83 -13.31
C ARG A 249 -12.89 5.67 -12.83
N GLY A 250 -13.53 4.74 -12.10
CA GLY A 250 -12.89 3.54 -11.57
C GLY A 250 -12.02 3.76 -10.34
N GLN A 251 -12.00 4.95 -9.73
CA GLN A 251 -11.24 5.16 -8.50
C GLN A 251 -11.80 4.23 -7.40
N PRO A 252 -11.00 3.28 -6.87
CA PRO A 252 -11.52 2.15 -6.10
C PRO A 252 -12.33 2.52 -4.86
N TRP A 253 -11.87 3.52 -4.11
CA TRP A 253 -12.59 3.96 -2.93
C TRP A 253 -13.92 4.63 -3.29
N LEU A 254 -13.94 5.45 -4.36
CA LEU A 254 -15.18 6.11 -4.79
C LEU A 254 -16.21 5.11 -5.28
N VAL A 255 -15.80 4.09 -6.04
CA VAL A 255 -16.69 3.00 -6.47
C VAL A 255 -17.33 2.32 -5.26
N ASN A 256 -16.51 1.89 -4.32
CA ASN A 256 -16.99 1.23 -3.11
C ASN A 256 -17.86 2.14 -2.23
N ALA A 257 -17.44 3.40 -2.02
CA ALA A 257 -18.20 4.35 -1.19
C ALA A 257 -19.57 4.66 -1.80
N LEU A 258 -19.64 4.85 -3.11
CA LEU A 258 -20.90 5.15 -3.80
C LEU A 258 -21.85 3.93 -3.76
N ALA A 259 -21.31 2.73 -4.03
CA ALA A 259 -22.08 1.50 -3.96
C ALA A 259 -22.50 1.16 -2.52
N TYR A 260 -21.63 1.41 -1.53
CA TYR A 260 -21.98 1.22 -0.11
C TYR A 260 -23.09 2.20 0.34
N GLU A 261 -22.99 3.47 -0.05
CA GLU A 261 -23.99 4.46 0.29
C GLU A 261 -25.37 4.07 -0.25
N VAL A 262 -25.43 3.71 -1.54
CA VAL A 262 -26.73 3.38 -2.16
C VAL A 262 -27.30 2.07 -1.66
N CYS A 263 -26.49 1.02 -1.45
CA CYS A 263 -26.99 -0.30 -1.10
C CYS A 263 -27.18 -0.51 0.41
N PHE A 264 -26.42 0.16 1.26
CA PHE A 264 -26.38 -0.17 2.71
C PHE A 264 -26.78 1.00 3.61
N ARG A 265 -26.58 2.26 3.22
CA ARG A 265 -26.90 3.44 4.05
C ARG A 265 -28.27 4.05 3.73
N MET A 266 -28.64 4.12 2.46
CA MET A 266 -29.96 4.61 2.06
C MET A 266 -31.04 3.62 2.49
N LYS A 267 -31.95 4.05 3.41
CA LYS A 267 -32.93 3.16 4.04
C LYS A 267 -33.91 2.56 3.03
N GLU A 268 -34.30 3.35 2.03
CA GLU A 268 -35.21 2.97 0.94
C GLU A 268 -34.67 1.83 0.07
N ASN A 269 -33.36 1.63 0.03
CA ASN A 269 -32.71 0.61 -0.79
C ASN A 269 -32.33 -0.65 -0.01
N ARG A 270 -32.72 -0.73 1.27
CA ARG A 270 -32.55 -1.96 2.06
C ARG A 270 -33.48 -3.08 1.61
N ASP A 271 -34.58 -2.72 0.94
CA ASP A 271 -35.43 -3.68 0.23
C ASP A 271 -34.73 -4.12 -1.06
N ARG A 272 -34.18 -5.33 -1.01
CA ARG A 272 -33.37 -5.91 -2.10
C ARG A 272 -34.20 -6.29 -3.34
N THR A 273 -35.53 -6.27 -3.24
CA THR A 273 -36.42 -6.50 -4.39
C THR A 273 -36.47 -5.28 -5.35
N ARG A 274 -36.05 -4.12 -4.88
CA ARG A 274 -36.03 -2.87 -5.67
C ARG A 274 -34.67 -2.73 -6.37
N SER A 275 -34.72 -2.49 -7.67
CA SER A 275 -33.53 -2.17 -8.45
C SER A 275 -32.87 -0.86 -7.98
N VAL A 276 -31.57 -0.78 -8.10
CA VAL A 276 -30.81 0.46 -7.93
C VAL A 276 -30.90 1.26 -9.23
N THR A 277 -31.49 2.45 -9.16
CA THR A 277 -31.72 3.36 -10.31
C THR A 277 -30.64 4.46 -10.40
N ALA A 278 -30.56 5.15 -11.52
CA ALA A 278 -29.68 6.30 -11.72
C ALA A 278 -29.93 7.43 -10.71
N ASP A 279 -31.22 7.71 -10.39
CA ASP A 279 -31.57 8.73 -9.39
C ASP A 279 -31.04 8.39 -7.99
N MET A 280 -31.04 7.12 -7.61
CA MET A 280 -30.46 6.67 -6.35
C MET A 280 -28.95 6.86 -6.31
N ILE A 281 -28.25 6.60 -7.42
CA ILE A 281 -26.81 6.87 -7.54
C ILE A 281 -26.52 8.37 -7.42
N PHE A 282 -27.32 9.20 -8.09
CA PHE A 282 -27.21 10.66 -7.97
C PHE A 282 -27.41 11.09 -6.50
N GLY A 283 -28.45 10.62 -5.85
CA GLY A 283 -28.71 10.91 -4.43
C GLY A 283 -27.59 10.48 -3.50
N ALA A 284 -27.02 9.29 -3.72
CA ALA A 284 -25.87 8.77 -2.96
C ALA A 284 -24.62 9.66 -3.14
N LYS A 285 -24.33 10.10 -4.36
CA LYS A 285 -23.23 11.05 -4.66
C LYS A 285 -23.41 12.35 -3.87
N GLU A 286 -24.59 12.95 -3.90
CA GLU A 286 -24.87 14.21 -3.20
C GLU A 286 -24.69 14.07 -1.67
N ARG A 287 -25.08 12.93 -1.10
CA ARG A 287 -24.88 12.63 0.33
C ARG A 287 -23.39 12.55 0.67
N LEU A 288 -22.61 11.82 -0.12
CA LEU A 288 -21.14 11.70 0.08
C LEU A 288 -20.44 13.06 0.02
N ILE A 289 -20.86 13.93 -0.91
CA ILE A 289 -20.30 15.28 -1.04
C ILE A 289 -20.62 16.12 0.22
N ARG A 290 -21.87 16.11 0.69
CA ARG A 290 -22.29 16.85 1.89
C ARG A 290 -21.55 16.37 3.14
N GLU A 291 -21.41 15.07 3.34
CA GLU A 291 -20.67 14.52 4.49
C GLU A 291 -19.19 14.96 4.48
N ARG A 292 -18.55 15.03 3.32
CA ARG A 292 -17.17 15.55 3.20
C ARG A 292 -17.05 17.02 3.58
N VAL A 293 -18.00 17.85 3.17
CA VAL A 293 -18.02 19.29 3.51
C VAL A 293 -18.18 19.45 5.01
N THR A 294 -19.14 18.75 5.62
CA THR A 294 -19.40 18.84 7.07
C THR A 294 -18.20 18.38 7.89
N ARG A 295 -17.52 17.28 7.50
CA ARG A 295 -16.31 16.82 8.21
C ARG A 295 -15.15 17.82 8.10
N ARG A 296 -14.96 18.49 6.95
CA ARG A 296 -13.94 19.53 6.81
C ARG A 296 -14.22 20.74 7.71
N GLN A 297 -15.46 21.18 7.85
CA GLN A 297 -15.83 22.29 8.73
C GLN A 297 -15.63 21.94 10.22
N ALA A 298 -15.89 20.68 10.61
CA ALA A 298 -15.68 20.23 11.99
C ALA A 298 -14.21 20.09 12.43
N ILE A 299 -13.27 20.03 11.46
CA ILE A 299 -11.82 19.93 11.73
C ILE A 299 -11.15 21.31 11.74
N CYS A 300 -11.78 22.32 11.14
CA CYS A 300 -11.26 23.70 11.04
C CYS A 300 -11.90 24.67 12.06
N GLY A 301 -12.83 24.26 12.89
CA GLY A 301 -13.42 24.99 14.03
C GLY A 301 -12.98 24.40 15.36
#